data_c3f3a041871505eb8d1d7959c28be814
#
_entry.id   c3f3a041871505eb8d1d7959c28be814
#
_cell.length_a   1.000
_cell.length_b   1.000
_cell.length_c   1.000
_cell.angle_alpha   90.00
_cell.angle_beta   90.00
_cell.angle_gamma   90.00
#
_symmetry.space_group_name_H-M   'P 1'
#
loop_
_entity.id
_entity.type
_entity.pdbx_description
1 polymer ?
#
loop_
_entity_poly.entity_id
_entity_poly.type
_entity_poly.pdbx_seq_one_letter_code
_entity_poly.pdbx_strand_id
1 'polypeptide(L)'
;MSHFETPQPISVELELRVADVRAAAGERAVTTVQVRPSDSSKRDDVAAAEQTRIEYADGRLVIKAPRRLREFSPFSDGGSIDVEIELPAGSDLSGRAAAGGFRCTGSLGRCELKSGAGGISVDRVARAKLTTVGDIRLDRVSGDAELTTATGDVRADAIEGSAVIKNSNGDTRIGEVGGDLRVRAANGDIEVERSYGSVTAKTANGHIRVGSIHRGSLVAETATGRIEVGIADGVAAWLDLHTSFGHVHNGLDATDAPGSADEQVEVRAKTGFGDITIRRDAERNGELVSAGADHE
;
A
#
# COMPACT_ATOMS: atom_id res chain seq x y z
N MET A 1 0.29 17.50 26.42
CA MET A 1 1.19 16.37 26.08
C MET A 1 1.08 15.33 27.20
N SER A 2 0.74 14.11 26.85
CA SER A 2 0.55 12.99 27.78
C SER A 2 1.69 11.99 27.62
N HIS A 3 2.17 11.41 28.73
CA HIS A 3 3.26 10.44 28.75
C HIS A 3 2.80 9.17 29.47
N PHE A 4 3.12 8.01 28.91
CA PHE A 4 2.76 6.72 29.47
C PHE A 4 3.99 5.81 29.44
N GLU A 5 4.26 5.12 30.54
CA GLU A 5 5.30 4.09 30.57
C GLU A 5 4.85 2.88 29.78
N THR A 6 5.58 2.55 28.73
CA THR A 6 5.24 1.47 27.78
C THR A 6 6.51 0.73 27.38
N PRO A 7 7.07 -0.08 28.27
CA PRO A 7 8.32 -0.82 28.00
C PRO A 7 8.13 -1.93 26.95
N GLN A 8 6.91 -2.23 26.56
CA GLN A 8 6.55 -3.21 25.55
C GLN A 8 5.67 -2.59 24.48
N PRO A 9 5.56 -3.19 23.27
CA PRO A 9 4.60 -2.77 22.25
C PRO A 9 3.18 -2.70 22.80
N ILE A 10 2.42 -1.69 22.36
CA ILE A 10 1.07 -1.42 22.81
C ILE A 10 0.07 -1.48 21.65
N SER A 11 -1.22 -1.47 21.98
CA SER A 11 -2.29 -1.30 21.00
C SER A 11 -2.85 0.12 21.06
N VAL A 12 -2.85 0.81 19.92
CA VAL A 12 -3.39 2.17 19.80
C VAL A 12 -4.67 2.16 18.98
N GLU A 13 -5.71 2.79 19.51
CA GLU A 13 -6.99 2.96 18.85
C GLU A 13 -7.32 4.46 18.70
N LEU A 14 -7.58 4.88 17.45
CA LEU A 14 -7.90 6.26 17.09
C LEU A 14 -9.32 6.34 16.53
N GLU A 15 -10.19 7.10 17.17
CA GLU A 15 -11.51 7.47 16.67
C GLU A 15 -11.58 8.99 16.47
N LEU A 16 -11.24 9.44 15.26
CA LEU A 16 -11.08 10.85 14.96
C LEU A 16 -12.10 11.31 13.91
N ARG A 17 -12.27 12.63 13.80
CA ARG A 17 -13.16 13.21 12.78
C ARG A 17 -12.36 13.85 11.67
N VAL A 18 -11.81 15.00 11.91
CA VAL A 18 -10.90 15.71 11.03
C VAL A 18 -9.57 15.81 11.75
N ALA A 19 -8.58 15.05 11.29
CA ALA A 19 -7.31 14.96 11.98
C ALA A 19 -6.19 14.54 11.04
N ASP A 20 -5.05 15.21 11.15
CA ASP A 20 -3.79 14.72 10.64
C ASP A 20 -3.02 13.98 11.73
N VAL A 21 -2.72 12.71 11.49
CA VAL A 21 -2.08 11.82 12.46
C VAL A 21 -0.66 11.51 12.04
N ARG A 22 0.29 11.72 12.94
CA ARG A 22 1.68 11.30 12.81
C ARG A 22 2.01 10.31 13.92
N ALA A 23 2.29 9.08 13.57
CA ALA A 23 2.70 8.04 14.49
C ALA A 23 4.16 7.63 14.19
N ALA A 24 5.03 7.74 15.19
CA ALA A 24 6.44 7.37 15.06
C ALA A 24 6.76 6.19 15.99
N ALA A 25 6.96 5.02 15.40
CA ALA A 25 7.34 3.80 16.11
C ALA A 25 8.86 3.65 16.14
N GLY A 26 9.42 3.46 17.35
CA GLY A 26 10.86 3.37 17.54
C GLY A 26 11.26 2.63 18.82
N GLU A 27 12.56 2.50 19.06
CA GLU A 27 13.09 1.92 20.30
C GLU A 27 12.89 2.89 21.46
N ARG A 28 11.81 2.71 22.18
CA ARG A 28 11.44 3.55 23.32
C ARG A 28 10.60 2.77 24.34
N ALA A 29 10.69 3.18 25.59
CA ALA A 29 9.91 2.61 26.69
C ALA A 29 8.80 3.55 27.18
N VAL A 30 8.57 4.65 26.48
CA VAL A 30 7.57 5.67 26.82
C VAL A 30 6.78 6.03 25.57
N THR A 31 5.46 6.00 25.68
CA THR A 31 4.57 6.52 24.66
C THR A 31 4.24 7.97 24.97
N THR A 32 4.39 8.84 23.98
CA THR A 32 3.99 10.25 24.09
C THR A 32 2.85 10.54 23.14
N VAL A 33 1.88 11.32 23.60
CA VAL A 33 0.74 11.76 22.79
C VAL A 33 0.62 13.28 22.91
N GLN A 34 0.57 13.92 21.77
CA GLN A 34 0.29 15.33 21.66
C GLN A 34 -0.89 15.56 20.72
N VAL A 35 -1.88 16.27 21.20
CA VAL A 35 -3.04 16.73 20.41
C VAL A 35 -3.00 18.25 20.37
N ARG A 36 -3.05 18.81 19.18
CA ARG A 36 -3.05 20.26 18.96
C ARG A 36 -4.20 20.64 18.03
N PRO A 37 -4.74 21.85 18.15
CA PRO A 37 -5.60 22.40 17.10
C PRO A 37 -4.79 22.56 15.81
N SER A 38 -5.35 22.22 14.65
CA SER A 38 -4.68 22.45 13.37
C SER A 38 -4.50 23.95 13.09
N ASP A 39 -5.43 24.76 13.57
CA ASP A 39 -5.34 26.22 13.54
C ASP A 39 -5.73 26.80 14.92
N SER A 40 -4.75 27.28 15.66
CA SER A 40 -4.96 27.85 17.01
C SER A 40 -5.79 29.13 17.04
N SER A 41 -6.01 29.77 15.90
CA SER A 41 -6.89 30.97 15.79
C SER A 41 -8.38 30.58 15.67
N LYS A 42 -8.68 29.31 15.30
CA LYS A 42 -10.04 28.83 15.16
C LYS A 42 -10.55 28.19 16.44
N ARG A 43 -11.65 28.77 16.97
CA ARG A 43 -12.26 28.27 18.21
C ARG A 43 -12.70 26.81 18.14
N ASP A 44 -13.17 26.36 16.99
CA ASP A 44 -13.64 24.99 16.79
C ASP A 44 -12.47 23.98 16.84
N ASP A 45 -11.31 24.34 16.30
CA ASP A 45 -10.11 23.50 16.34
C ASP A 45 -9.56 23.41 17.77
N VAL A 46 -9.52 24.53 18.48
CA VAL A 46 -9.12 24.58 19.90
C VAL A 46 -10.08 23.72 20.74
N ALA A 47 -11.37 23.89 20.57
CA ALA A 47 -12.36 23.11 21.30
C ALA A 47 -12.27 21.61 20.98
N ALA A 48 -12.01 21.23 19.72
CA ALA A 48 -11.81 19.85 19.32
C ALA A 48 -10.57 19.23 19.98
N ALA A 49 -9.47 19.97 20.03
CA ALA A 49 -8.24 19.53 20.69
C ALA A 49 -8.43 19.35 22.21
N GLU A 50 -9.05 20.33 22.88
CA GLU A 50 -9.30 20.29 24.32
C GLU A 50 -10.27 19.18 24.74
N GLN A 51 -11.26 18.86 23.91
CA GLN A 51 -12.25 17.83 24.18
C GLN A 51 -11.83 16.42 23.74
N THR A 52 -10.69 16.30 23.06
CA THR A 52 -10.14 14.98 22.68
C THR A 52 -9.71 14.23 23.94
N ARG A 53 -10.26 13.04 24.13
CA ARG A 53 -9.95 12.18 25.27
C ARG A 53 -8.81 11.27 24.93
N ILE A 54 -7.88 11.13 25.87
CA ILE A 54 -6.71 10.23 25.79
C ILE A 54 -6.79 9.35 27.03
N GLU A 55 -6.93 8.05 26.82
CA GLU A 55 -7.03 7.06 27.90
C GLU A 55 -6.01 5.95 27.65
N TYR A 56 -5.26 5.57 28.68
CA TYR A 56 -4.32 4.46 28.62
C TYR A 56 -4.56 3.50 29.77
N ALA A 57 -4.81 2.26 29.47
CA ALA A 57 -4.95 1.17 30.43
C ALA A 57 -4.52 -0.16 29.80
N ASP A 58 -3.86 -0.99 30.57
CA ASP A 58 -3.52 -2.39 30.22
C ASP A 58 -2.87 -2.55 28.83
N GLY A 59 -1.93 -1.65 28.47
CA GLY A 59 -1.23 -1.70 27.19
C GLY A 59 -2.09 -1.21 26.01
N ARG A 60 -3.25 -0.62 26.25
CA ARG A 60 -4.13 -0.05 25.24
C ARG A 60 -4.25 1.45 25.42
N LEU A 61 -3.87 2.17 24.38
CA LEU A 61 -4.02 3.63 24.26
C LEU A 61 -5.22 3.94 23.35
N VAL A 62 -6.15 4.73 23.86
CA VAL A 62 -7.36 5.11 23.12
C VAL A 62 -7.41 6.63 23.02
N ILE A 63 -7.50 7.14 21.79
CA ILE A 63 -7.65 8.57 21.50
C ILE A 63 -8.95 8.80 20.75
N LYS A 64 -9.89 9.51 21.38
CA LYS A 64 -11.24 9.74 20.83
C LYS A 64 -11.55 11.21 20.74
N ALA A 65 -11.85 11.66 19.52
CA ALA A 65 -12.42 12.98 19.32
C ALA A 65 -13.88 13.03 19.81
N PRO A 66 -14.35 14.21 20.25
CA PRO A 66 -15.71 14.36 20.76
C PRO A 66 -16.75 13.97 19.70
N ARG A 67 -17.78 13.22 20.11
CA ARG A 67 -18.95 12.99 19.26
C ARG A 67 -19.77 14.29 19.25
N ARG A 68 -20.25 14.73 18.07
CA ARG A 68 -21.16 15.86 18.01
C ARG A 68 -22.40 15.56 18.87
N LEU A 69 -22.58 16.30 19.97
CA LEU A 69 -23.91 16.55 20.49
C LEU A 69 -24.57 17.51 19.48
N ARG A 70 -25.71 17.12 18.97
CA ARG A 70 -26.51 17.79 17.92
C ARG A 70 -26.95 19.23 18.27
N GLU A 71 -26.51 19.78 19.39
CA GLU A 71 -27.07 21.01 20.01
C GLU A 71 -26.27 22.29 19.77
N PHE A 72 -25.09 22.24 19.14
CA PHE A 72 -24.32 23.44 18.88
C PHE A 72 -24.08 23.69 17.40
N SER A 73 -24.83 24.62 16.86
CA SER A 73 -24.73 25.28 15.56
C SER A 73 -24.75 24.38 14.31
N PRO A 74 -25.74 24.54 13.42
CA PRO A 74 -25.74 23.87 12.11
C PRO A 74 -24.61 24.32 11.16
N PHE A 75 -23.83 25.31 11.55
CA PHE A 75 -22.74 25.92 10.77
C PHE A 75 -21.33 25.61 11.31
N SER A 76 -21.19 24.81 12.37
CA SER A 76 -19.88 24.39 12.87
C SER A 76 -19.40 23.17 12.10
N ASP A 77 -18.35 23.32 11.30
CA ASP A 77 -17.75 22.23 10.50
C ASP A 77 -17.01 21.18 11.36
N GLY A 78 -17.00 21.33 12.68
CA GLY A 78 -16.30 20.49 13.64
C GLY A 78 -14.78 20.62 13.44
N GLY A 79 -14.07 21.11 14.46
CA GLY A 79 -12.66 21.49 14.38
C GLY A 79 -11.73 20.37 13.90
N SER A 80 -10.61 20.77 13.34
CA SER A 80 -9.51 19.92 12.89
C SER A 80 -8.40 19.88 13.94
N ILE A 81 -7.79 18.73 14.12
CA ILE A 81 -6.71 18.51 15.09
C ILE A 81 -5.51 17.83 14.45
N ASP A 82 -4.33 18.11 14.97
CA ASP A 82 -3.10 17.38 14.70
C ASP A 82 -2.79 16.47 15.88
N VAL A 83 -2.57 15.20 15.60
CA VAL A 83 -2.26 14.18 16.60
C VAL A 83 -0.88 13.62 16.31
N GLU A 84 0.04 13.82 17.25
CA GLU A 84 1.39 13.24 17.20
C GLU A 84 1.51 12.17 18.28
N ILE A 85 1.93 10.97 17.86
CA ILE A 85 2.09 9.81 18.74
C ILE A 85 3.49 9.25 18.53
N GLU A 86 4.21 9.12 19.61
CA GLU A 86 5.45 8.36 19.63
C GLU A 86 5.23 7.10 20.46
N LEU A 87 5.60 5.94 19.94
CA LEU A 87 5.27 4.63 20.53
C LEU A 87 6.39 3.61 20.33
N PRO A 88 6.44 2.54 21.15
CA PRO A 88 7.40 1.45 20.95
C PRO A 88 7.25 0.79 19.59
N ALA A 89 8.38 0.37 19.00
CA ALA A 89 8.38 -0.43 17.77
C ALA A 89 7.60 -1.74 17.97
N GLY A 90 6.94 -2.20 16.91
CA GLY A 90 6.08 -3.39 16.95
C GLY A 90 4.68 -3.16 17.52
N SER A 91 4.33 -1.93 17.94
CA SER A 91 2.99 -1.61 18.42
C SER A 91 1.94 -1.70 17.30
N ASP A 92 0.73 -2.12 17.68
CA ASP A 92 -0.43 -2.17 16.79
C ASP A 92 -1.11 -0.80 16.72
N LEU A 93 -1.53 -0.39 15.52
CA LEU A 93 -2.23 0.86 15.29
C LEU A 93 -3.53 0.62 14.54
N SER A 94 -4.65 0.95 15.15
CA SER A 94 -5.94 1.01 14.48
C SER A 94 -6.50 2.42 14.53
N GLY A 95 -6.98 2.95 13.39
CA GLY A 95 -7.41 4.33 13.32
C GLY A 95 -8.51 4.58 12.29
N ARG A 96 -9.43 5.48 12.63
CA ARG A 96 -10.46 5.99 11.73
C ARG A 96 -10.52 7.50 11.80
N ALA A 97 -10.50 8.14 10.63
CA ALA A 97 -10.76 9.56 10.49
C ALA A 97 -11.81 9.79 9.40
N ALA A 98 -12.72 10.74 9.59
CA ALA A 98 -13.63 11.12 8.52
C ALA A 98 -12.90 11.92 7.43
N ALA A 99 -11.91 12.75 7.83
CA ALA A 99 -11.00 13.44 6.93
C ALA A 99 -9.64 13.64 7.61
N GLY A 100 -8.58 13.78 6.82
CA GLY A 100 -7.20 13.94 7.23
C GLY A 100 -6.35 12.72 6.90
N GLY A 101 -5.05 12.87 7.03
CA GLY A 101 -4.06 11.88 6.65
C GLY A 101 -3.51 11.07 7.82
N PHE A 102 -2.94 9.93 7.51
CA PHE A 102 -2.13 9.15 8.45
C PHE A 102 -0.71 9.04 7.90
N ARG A 103 0.26 9.40 8.71
CA ARG A 103 1.68 9.16 8.41
C ARG A 103 2.31 8.37 9.55
N CYS A 104 2.68 7.13 9.25
CA CYS A 104 3.27 6.22 10.21
C CYS A 104 4.72 5.94 9.81
N THR A 105 5.66 6.25 10.69
CA THR A 105 7.08 6.03 10.49
C THR A 105 7.62 4.97 11.45
N GLY A 106 8.70 4.30 11.04
CA GLY A 106 9.31 3.22 11.80
C GLY A 106 8.61 1.87 11.58
N SER A 107 8.66 0.98 12.58
CA SER A 107 8.15 -0.39 12.45
C SER A 107 6.94 -0.61 13.36
N LEU A 108 5.80 -0.88 12.75
CA LEU A 108 4.54 -1.22 13.42
C LEU A 108 4.26 -2.73 13.35
N GLY A 109 3.44 -3.22 14.26
CA GLY A 109 2.86 -4.56 14.24
C GLY A 109 1.73 -4.62 13.19
N ARG A 110 0.48 -4.69 13.64
CA ARG A 110 -0.69 -4.58 12.77
C ARG A 110 -1.07 -3.11 12.58
N CYS A 111 -1.34 -2.73 11.34
CA CYS A 111 -1.80 -1.38 11.01
C CYS A 111 -3.15 -1.46 10.27
N GLU A 112 -4.24 -1.03 10.92
CA GLU A 112 -5.57 -0.95 10.32
C GLU A 112 -6.05 0.50 10.33
N LEU A 113 -5.96 1.19 9.17
CA LEU A 113 -6.29 2.60 9.05
C LEU A 113 -7.38 2.84 8.01
N LYS A 114 -8.31 3.73 8.37
CA LYS A 114 -9.37 4.18 7.47
C LYS A 114 -9.50 5.68 7.49
N SER A 115 -9.34 6.32 6.34
CA SER A 115 -9.63 7.75 6.13
C SER A 115 -10.75 7.93 5.10
N GLY A 116 -11.70 8.81 5.39
CA GLY A 116 -12.74 9.19 4.43
C GLY A 116 -12.21 10.15 3.36
N ALA A 117 -11.19 10.97 3.68
CA ALA A 117 -10.50 11.84 2.75
C ALA A 117 -9.10 12.16 3.29
N GLY A 118 -8.07 11.93 2.50
CA GLY A 118 -6.66 12.12 2.85
C GLY A 118 -5.82 10.89 2.55
N GLY A 119 -4.51 11.06 2.50
CA GLY A 119 -3.57 9.99 2.19
C GLY A 119 -3.18 9.16 3.41
N ILE A 120 -2.73 7.93 3.16
CA ILE A 120 -2.15 7.06 4.19
C ILE A 120 -0.73 6.68 3.76
N SER A 121 0.24 6.96 4.61
CA SER A 121 1.65 6.60 4.39
C SER A 121 2.16 5.78 5.58
N VAL A 122 2.73 4.61 5.30
CA VAL A 122 3.27 3.70 6.33
C VAL A 122 4.63 3.20 5.86
N ASP A 123 5.65 3.32 6.71
CA ASP A 123 7.00 2.84 6.37
C ASP A 123 7.07 1.31 6.44
N ARG A 124 7.08 0.75 7.64
CA ARG A 124 7.22 -0.69 7.86
C ARG A 124 6.14 -1.24 8.77
N VAL A 125 5.57 -2.37 8.38
CA VAL A 125 4.49 -2.98 9.14
C VAL A 125 4.48 -4.50 8.98
N ALA A 126 4.07 -5.21 10.04
CA ALA A 126 3.92 -6.66 9.93
C ALA A 126 2.69 -7.05 9.12
N ARG A 127 1.56 -6.35 9.27
CA ARG A 127 0.34 -6.53 8.46
C ARG A 127 -0.35 -5.21 8.24
N ALA A 128 -0.80 -4.96 7.00
CA ALA A 128 -1.45 -3.72 6.62
C ALA A 128 -2.90 -3.95 6.15
N LYS A 129 -3.83 -3.13 6.70
CA LYS A 129 -5.16 -2.98 6.14
C LYS A 129 -5.47 -1.49 6.05
N LEU A 130 -5.34 -0.93 4.85
CA LEU A 130 -5.44 0.51 4.62
C LEU A 130 -6.59 0.80 3.69
N THR A 131 -7.47 1.71 4.10
CA THR A 131 -8.62 2.14 3.30
C THR A 131 -8.71 3.65 3.29
N THR A 132 -8.75 4.25 2.10
CA THR A 132 -8.90 5.71 1.96
C THR A 132 -9.61 6.09 0.67
N VAL A 133 -9.88 7.38 0.50
CA VAL A 133 -10.24 7.97 -0.80
C VAL A 133 -9.00 8.56 -1.50
N GLY A 134 -7.94 8.91 -0.75
CA GLY A 134 -6.68 9.47 -1.28
C GLY A 134 -5.59 8.41 -1.53
N ASP A 135 -4.37 8.88 -1.63
CA ASP A 135 -3.20 8.04 -1.94
C ASP A 135 -2.85 7.08 -0.80
N ILE A 136 -2.33 5.91 -1.17
CA ILE A 136 -1.72 4.95 -0.25
C ILE A 136 -0.26 4.77 -0.63
N ARG A 137 0.63 5.01 0.34
CA ARG A 137 2.05 4.69 0.24
C ARG A 137 2.44 3.72 1.34
N LEU A 138 3.09 2.64 0.96
CA LEU A 138 3.52 1.58 1.86
C LEU A 138 4.92 1.12 1.44
N ASP A 139 5.92 1.33 2.31
CA ASP A 139 7.28 0.99 1.92
C ASP A 139 7.51 -0.52 2.05
N ARG A 140 7.24 -1.12 3.24
CA ARG A 140 7.46 -2.56 3.43
C ARG A 140 6.42 -3.22 4.34
N VAL A 141 5.96 -4.39 3.92
CA VAL A 141 5.11 -5.29 4.73
C VAL A 141 5.76 -6.66 4.81
N SER A 142 6.00 -7.17 6.03
CA SER A 142 6.55 -8.52 6.22
C SER A 142 5.51 -9.64 6.19
N GLY A 143 4.24 -9.32 6.15
CA GLY A 143 3.12 -10.26 5.99
C GLY A 143 2.15 -9.80 4.92
N ASP A 144 0.86 -9.95 5.16
CA ASP A 144 -0.18 -9.67 4.17
C ASP A 144 -0.60 -8.20 4.16
N ALA A 145 -1.03 -7.72 2.98
CA ALA A 145 -1.54 -6.37 2.77
C ALA A 145 -2.93 -6.35 2.12
N GLU A 146 -3.86 -5.59 2.68
CA GLU A 146 -5.13 -5.23 2.06
C GLU A 146 -5.20 -3.71 1.89
N LEU A 147 -5.13 -3.25 0.63
CA LEU A 147 -5.11 -1.83 0.29
C LEU A 147 -6.34 -1.47 -0.54
N THR A 148 -7.08 -0.45 -0.12
CA THR A 148 -8.28 -0.01 -0.84
C THR A 148 -8.29 1.50 -0.94
N THR A 149 -8.35 2.03 -2.17
CA THR A 149 -8.60 3.46 -2.40
C THR A 149 -9.69 3.68 -3.45
N ALA A 150 -10.40 4.78 -3.32
CA ALA A 150 -11.41 5.17 -4.31
C ALA A 150 -10.83 6.10 -5.38
N THR A 151 -9.95 7.04 -4.97
CA THR A 151 -9.33 8.01 -5.89
C THR A 151 -7.96 8.36 -5.36
N GLY A 152 -6.94 8.04 -6.09
CA GLY A 152 -5.55 8.25 -5.70
C GLY A 152 -4.68 7.07 -6.10
N ASP A 153 -3.40 7.26 -6.00
CA ASP A 153 -2.43 6.25 -6.36
C ASP A 153 -2.14 5.29 -5.20
N VAL A 154 -1.88 4.04 -5.53
CA VAL A 154 -1.38 3.03 -4.60
C VAL A 154 0.08 2.73 -4.96
N ARG A 155 0.96 2.94 -4.02
CA ARG A 155 2.36 2.53 -4.13
C ARG A 155 2.75 1.64 -2.96
N ALA A 156 3.26 0.46 -3.26
CA ALA A 156 3.85 -0.46 -2.30
C ALA A 156 5.21 -0.93 -2.81
N ASP A 157 6.28 -0.69 -2.04
CA ASP A 157 7.63 -1.01 -2.53
C ASP A 157 7.96 -2.50 -2.33
N ALA A 158 7.62 -3.10 -1.17
CA ALA A 158 7.82 -4.52 -0.93
C ALA A 158 6.74 -5.14 -0.02
N ILE A 159 6.19 -6.28 -0.45
CA ILE A 159 5.23 -7.08 0.31
C ILE A 159 5.74 -8.53 0.33
N GLU A 160 6.17 -9.02 1.51
CA GLU A 160 6.72 -10.38 1.64
C GLU A 160 5.62 -11.45 1.60
N GLY A 161 4.42 -11.14 2.12
CA GLY A 161 3.24 -12.00 2.06
C GLY A 161 2.39 -11.80 0.82
N SER A 162 1.08 -12.07 0.96
CA SER A 162 0.10 -11.88 -0.10
C SER A 162 -0.54 -10.49 -0.05
N ALA A 163 -1.01 -10.00 -1.21
CA ALA A 163 -1.64 -8.70 -1.28
C ALA A 163 -2.97 -8.70 -2.03
N VAL A 164 -3.94 -7.97 -1.49
CA VAL A 164 -5.19 -7.65 -2.15
C VAL A 164 -5.32 -6.13 -2.28
N ILE A 165 -5.35 -5.64 -3.51
CA ILE A 165 -5.40 -4.21 -3.81
C ILE A 165 -6.64 -3.89 -4.63
N LYS A 166 -7.40 -2.89 -4.20
CA LYS A 166 -8.56 -2.36 -4.89
C LYS A 166 -8.37 -0.86 -5.09
N ASN A 167 -8.32 -0.43 -6.33
CA ASN A 167 -8.22 0.98 -6.70
C ASN A 167 -9.32 1.32 -7.71
N SER A 168 -10.16 2.31 -7.43
CA SER A 168 -11.17 2.67 -8.42
C SER A 168 -10.61 3.62 -9.48
N ASN A 169 -9.85 4.66 -9.08
CA ASN A 169 -9.27 5.63 -10.01
C ASN A 169 -7.88 6.06 -9.53
N GLY A 170 -6.88 5.81 -10.34
CA GLY A 170 -5.47 6.08 -10.08
C GLY A 170 -4.59 4.87 -10.36
N ASP A 171 -3.31 5.10 -10.41
CA ASP A 171 -2.34 4.05 -10.73
C ASP A 171 -2.00 3.18 -9.52
N THR A 172 -1.65 1.95 -9.81
CA THR A 172 -1.18 0.99 -8.80
C THR A 172 0.22 0.51 -9.17
N ARG A 173 1.21 0.85 -8.33
CA ARG A 173 2.61 0.46 -8.51
C ARG A 173 3.08 -0.39 -7.34
N ILE A 174 3.60 -1.56 -7.65
CA ILE A 174 4.10 -2.54 -6.68
C ILE A 174 5.51 -2.92 -7.10
N GLY A 175 6.47 -2.72 -6.21
CA GLY A 175 7.86 -3.10 -6.47
C GLY A 175 8.02 -4.62 -6.44
N GLU A 176 7.83 -5.23 -5.29
CA GLU A 176 8.06 -6.67 -5.10
C GLU A 176 6.96 -7.33 -4.27
N VAL A 177 6.52 -8.51 -4.67
CA VAL A 177 5.57 -9.32 -3.90
C VAL A 177 6.03 -10.78 -3.82
N GLY A 178 6.16 -11.29 -2.58
CA GLY A 178 6.60 -12.65 -2.30
C GLY A 178 5.51 -13.70 -2.42
N GLY A 179 4.28 -13.36 -1.99
CA GLY A 179 3.09 -14.20 -2.04
C GLY A 179 2.18 -13.91 -3.24
N ASP A 180 0.92 -14.31 -3.12
CA ASP A 180 -0.06 -14.09 -4.19
C ASP A 180 -0.54 -12.64 -4.21
N LEU A 181 -0.67 -12.09 -5.41
CA LEU A 181 -1.12 -10.73 -5.64
C LEU A 181 -2.45 -10.69 -6.38
N ARG A 182 -3.40 -9.95 -5.84
CA ARG A 182 -4.65 -9.66 -6.53
C ARG A 182 -4.89 -8.16 -6.59
N VAL A 183 -4.86 -7.60 -7.80
CA VAL A 183 -5.15 -6.19 -8.06
C VAL A 183 -6.41 -6.06 -8.89
N ARG A 184 -7.31 -5.19 -8.47
CA ARG A 184 -8.49 -4.79 -9.23
C ARG A 184 -8.56 -3.28 -9.29
N ALA A 185 -8.55 -2.75 -10.50
CA ALA A 185 -8.75 -1.33 -10.77
C ALA A 185 -9.98 -1.13 -11.69
N ALA A 186 -10.54 0.08 -11.69
CA ALA A 186 -11.47 0.46 -12.75
C ALA A 186 -10.76 1.32 -13.79
N ASN A 187 -10.02 2.34 -13.35
CA ASN A 187 -9.26 3.23 -14.25
C ASN A 187 -7.87 3.48 -13.65
N GLY A 188 -6.86 3.34 -14.46
CA GLY A 188 -5.45 3.53 -14.12
C GLY A 188 -4.60 2.32 -14.45
N ASP A 189 -3.33 2.54 -14.49
CA ASP A 189 -2.34 1.53 -14.84
C ASP A 189 -2.00 0.65 -13.63
N ILE A 190 -1.71 -0.62 -13.90
CA ILE A 190 -1.22 -1.57 -12.91
C ILE A 190 0.20 -1.95 -13.29
N GLU A 191 1.15 -1.62 -12.44
CA GLU A 191 2.56 -1.97 -12.62
C GLU A 191 3.05 -2.80 -11.44
N VAL A 192 3.63 -3.96 -11.74
CA VAL A 192 4.27 -4.86 -10.78
C VAL A 192 5.69 -5.11 -11.28
N GLU A 193 6.71 -4.76 -10.50
CA GLU A 193 8.09 -4.95 -10.95
C GLU A 193 8.50 -6.41 -10.89
N ARG A 194 8.32 -7.07 -9.72
CA ARG A 194 8.65 -8.48 -9.53
C ARG A 194 7.58 -9.23 -8.73
N SER A 195 7.27 -10.45 -9.17
CA SER A 195 6.37 -11.35 -8.44
C SER A 195 6.96 -12.74 -8.31
N TYR A 196 6.91 -13.26 -7.08
CA TYR A 196 7.34 -14.62 -6.71
C TYR A 196 6.15 -15.55 -6.40
N GLY A 197 4.93 -15.09 -6.60
CA GLY A 197 3.68 -15.83 -6.44
C GLY A 197 2.73 -15.61 -7.60
N SER A 198 1.50 -16.14 -7.49
CA SER A 198 0.50 -15.93 -8.53
C SER A 198 -0.02 -14.50 -8.56
N VAL A 199 -0.25 -13.97 -9.77
CA VAL A 199 -0.73 -12.60 -9.98
C VAL A 199 -2.08 -12.61 -10.68
N THR A 200 -3.05 -11.90 -10.13
CA THR A 200 -4.29 -11.55 -10.82
C THR A 200 -4.39 -10.03 -10.90
N ALA A 201 -4.21 -9.46 -12.08
CA ALA A 201 -4.29 -8.02 -12.35
C ALA A 201 -5.43 -7.73 -13.32
N LYS A 202 -6.42 -6.96 -12.89
CA LYS A 202 -7.58 -6.61 -13.72
C LYS A 202 -7.87 -5.13 -13.63
N THR A 203 -8.02 -4.47 -14.79
CA THR A 203 -8.50 -3.09 -14.91
C THR A 203 -9.53 -2.99 -16.02
N ALA A 204 -10.40 -1.99 -16.01
CA ALA A 204 -11.25 -1.73 -17.18
C ALA A 204 -10.51 -0.84 -18.18
N ASN A 205 -9.86 0.24 -17.73
CA ASN A 205 -9.13 1.17 -18.59
C ASN A 205 -7.75 1.43 -17.97
N GLY A 206 -6.71 1.01 -18.66
CA GLY A 206 -5.32 1.19 -18.25
C GLY A 206 -4.43 0.05 -18.72
N HIS A 207 -3.15 0.27 -18.65
CA HIS A 207 -2.13 -0.69 -19.01
C HIS A 207 -1.85 -1.63 -17.84
N ILE A 208 -1.47 -2.87 -18.15
CA ILE A 208 -0.99 -3.83 -17.14
C ILE A 208 0.44 -4.19 -17.51
N ARG A 209 1.37 -3.92 -16.60
CA ARG A 209 2.77 -4.29 -16.74
C ARG A 209 3.21 -5.15 -15.57
N VAL A 210 3.71 -6.34 -15.86
CA VAL A 210 4.42 -7.20 -14.92
C VAL A 210 5.85 -7.32 -15.42
N GLY A 211 6.79 -6.74 -14.69
CA GLY A 211 8.21 -6.68 -15.09
C GLY A 211 8.83 -8.06 -15.12
N SER A 212 8.68 -8.83 -14.04
CA SER A 212 9.15 -10.20 -13.94
C SER A 212 8.23 -11.08 -13.12
N ILE A 213 7.89 -12.26 -13.66
CA ILE A 213 7.21 -13.31 -12.90
C ILE A 213 8.10 -14.56 -12.88
N HIS A 214 8.30 -15.10 -11.65
CA HIS A 214 9.22 -16.20 -11.40
C HIS A 214 8.52 -17.55 -11.31
N ARG A 215 7.30 -17.61 -10.77
CA ARG A 215 6.53 -18.84 -10.58
C ARG A 215 5.03 -18.58 -10.43
N GLY A 216 4.23 -19.64 -10.51
CA GLY A 216 2.79 -19.57 -10.30
C GLY A 216 2.00 -19.27 -11.57
N SER A 217 0.92 -18.52 -11.46
CA SER A 217 0.07 -18.14 -12.59
C SER A 217 -0.12 -16.63 -12.67
N LEU A 218 -0.16 -16.11 -13.89
CA LEU A 218 -0.52 -14.71 -14.16
C LEU A 218 -1.83 -14.66 -14.92
N VAL A 219 -2.79 -13.94 -14.38
CA VAL A 219 -4.03 -13.55 -15.07
C VAL A 219 -4.05 -12.03 -15.20
N ALA A 220 -3.88 -11.51 -16.42
CA ALA A 220 -3.90 -10.08 -16.73
C ALA A 220 -5.08 -9.78 -17.67
N GLU A 221 -6.01 -8.95 -17.24
CA GLU A 221 -7.19 -8.60 -18.03
C GLU A 221 -7.43 -7.10 -18.04
N THR A 222 -7.59 -6.51 -19.23
CA THR A 222 -8.03 -5.12 -19.41
C THR A 222 -9.05 -5.02 -20.53
N ALA A 223 -9.99 -4.08 -20.45
CA ALA A 223 -10.87 -3.82 -21.59
C ALA A 223 -10.18 -2.91 -22.62
N THR A 224 -9.43 -1.91 -22.13
CA THR A 224 -8.70 -0.96 -22.98
C THR A 224 -7.33 -0.70 -22.38
N GLY A 225 -6.28 -1.13 -23.06
CA GLY A 225 -4.90 -0.94 -22.65
C GLY A 225 -3.98 -2.05 -23.14
N ARG A 226 -2.69 -1.82 -23.05
CA ARG A 226 -1.66 -2.82 -23.37
C ARG A 226 -1.40 -3.72 -22.17
N ILE A 227 -0.98 -4.94 -22.45
CA ILE A 227 -0.48 -5.88 -21.44
C ILE A 227 0.97 -6.22 -21.77
N GLU A 228 1.87 -5.97 -20.83
CA GLU A 228 3.29 -6.29 -20.96
C GLU A 228 3.68 -7.25 -19.83
N VAL A 229 4.27 -8.38 -20.17
CA VAL A 229 4.69 -9.41 -19.21
C VAL A 229 6.12 -9.82 -19.46
N GLY A 230 6.94 -9.70 -18.44
CA GLY A 230 8.28 -10.28 -18.37
C GLY A 230 8.25 -11.64 -17.69
N ILE A 231 8.89 -12.62 -18.28
CA ILE A 231 9.11 -13.95 -17.72
C ILE A 231 10.55 -14.03 -17.27
N ALA A 232 10.80 -14.42 -16.03
CA ALA A 232 12.14 -14.56 -15.48
C ALA A 232 12.97 -15.57 -16.30
N ASP A 233 14.27 -15.36 -16.37
CA ASP A 233 15.17 -16.26 -17.08
C ASP A 233 15.12 -17.67 -16.49
N GLY A 234 15.18 -18.68 -17.36
CA GLY A 234 15.12 -20.10 -16.96
C GLY A 234 13.72 -20.61 -16.60
N VAL A 235 12.70 -19.77 -16.61
CA VAL A 235 11.30 -20.16 -16.32
C VAL A 235 10.59 -20.56 -17.62
N ALA A 236 9.98 -21.76 -17.65
CA ALA A 236 9.13 -22.17 -18.76
C ALA A 236 7.75 -21.51 -18.66
N ALA A 237 7.20 -21.03 -19.78
CA ALA A 237 5.92 -20.33 -19.79
C ALA A 237 4.90 -21.01 -20.72
N TRP A 238 3.73 -21.30 -20.18
CA TRP A 238 2.55 -21.62 -20.97
C TRP A 238 1.73 -20.37 -21.20
N LEU A 239 1.36 -20.05 -22.46
CA LEU A 239 0.76 -18.80 -22.84
C LEU A 239 -0.64 -18.99 -23.41
N ASP A 240 -1.63 -18.29 -22.84
CA ASP A 240 -2.99 -18.10 -23.38
C ASP A 240 -3.23 -16.61 -23.56
N LEU A 241 -3.05 -16.11 -24.78
CA LEU A 241 -3.02 -14.70 -25.12
C LEU A 241 -4.15 -14.34 -26.08
N HIS A 242 -5.00 -13.39 -25.72
CA HIS A 242 -6.12 -12.97 -26.53
C HIS A 242 -6.27 -11.46 -26.59
N THR A 243 -6.28 -10.89 -27.77
CA THR A 243 -6.70 -9.50 -28.03
C THR A 243 -7.80 -9.47 -29.07
N SER A 244 -8.82 -8.60 -28.88
CA SER A 244 -9.87 -8.44 -29.89
C SER A 244 -9.45 -7.45 -30.97
N PHE A 245 -8.74 -6.38 -30.58
CA PHE A 245 -8.24 -5.33 -31.48
C PHE A 245 -6.82 -4.95 -31.04
N GLY A 246 -5.82 -5.53 -31.67
CA GLY A 246 -4.42 -5.33 -31.39
C GLY A 246 -3.56 -6.49 -31.88
N HIS A 247 -2.30 -6.49 -31.50
CA HIS A 247 -1.32 -7.49 -31.89
C HIS A 247 -0.78 -8.23 -30.67
N VAL A 248 -0.45 -9.51 -30.88
CA VAL A 248 0.26 -10.30 -29.88
C VAL A 248 1.72 -10.45 -30.32
N HIS A 249 2.63 -9.97 -29.49
CA HIS A 249 4.07 -10.06 -29.67
C HIS A 249 4.64 -11.03 -28.65
N ASN A 250 4.98 -12.22 -29.09
CA ASN A 250 5.67 -13.19 -28.24
C ASN A 250 7.18 -13.16 -28.57
N GLY A 251 7.95 -12.64 -27.62
CA GLY A 251 9.42 -12.56 -27.67
C GLY A 251 10.12 -13.71 -26.96
N LEU A 252 9.40 -14.79 -26.60
CA LEU A 252 10.01 -16.01 -26.06
C LEU A 252 10.36 -16.96 -27.19
N ASP A 253 11.52 -17.60 -27.09
CA ASP A 253 11.88 -18.69 -27.98
C ASP A 253 10.97 -19.90 -27.71
N ALA A 254 10.53 -20.56 -28.79
CA ALA A 254 9.81 -21.82 -28.65
C ALA A 254 10.78 -22.90 -28.13
N THR A 255 10.50 -23.40 -26.93
CA THR A 255 11.22 -24.53 -26.36
C THR A 255 10.34 -25.76 -26.39
N ASP A 256 10.93 -26.91 -26.58
CA ASP A 256 10.26 -28.19 -26.34
C ASP A 256 9.74 -28.24 -24.89
N ALA A 257 8.85 -29.18 -24.57
CA ALA A 257 8.23 -29.29 -23.27
C ALA A 257 9.25 -29.10 -22.12
N PRO A 258 8.93 -28.28 -21.10
CA PRO A 258 9.86 -28.02 -20.01
C PRO A 258 10.32 -29.30 -19.35
N GLY A 259 11.60 -29.37 -18.99
CA GLY A 259 12.15 -30.44 -18.18
C GLY A 259 11.43 -30.56 -16.85
N SER A 260 11.42 -31.72 -16.21
CA SER A 260 10.71 -31.95 -14.93
C SER A 260 11.25 -31.12 -13.73
N ALA A 261 12.33 -30.38 -13.92
CA ALA A 261 13.01 -29.57 -12.89
C ALA A 261 12.85 -28.05 -13.10
N ASP A 262 12.24 -27.62 -14.22
CA ASP A 262 12.12 -26.19 -14.52
C ASP A 262 10.92 -25.56 -13.80
N GLU A 263 11.10 -24.38 -13.23
CA GLU A 263 9.98 -23.58 -12.73
C GLU A 263 9.06 -23.23 -13.91
N GLN A 264 7.75 -23.27 -13.67
CA GLN A 264 6.74 -23.07 -14.71
C GLN A 264 5.81 -21.91 -14.32
N VAL A 265 5.43 -21.13 -15.33
CA VAL A 265 4.45 -20.06 -15.21
C VAL A 265 3.35 -20.24 -16.24
N GLU A 266 2.10 -20.18 -15.80
CA GLU A 266 0.94 -20.09 -16.67
C GLU A 266 0.52 -18.62 -16.83
N VAL A 267 0.57 -18.08 -18.06
CA VAL A 267 0.20 -16.70 -18.39
C VAL A 267 -1.08 -16.67 -19.18
N ARG A 268 -2.12 -16.08 -18.63
CA ARG A 268 -3.36 -15.73 -19.33
C ARG A 268 -3.48 -14.24 -19.44
N ALA A 269 -3.38 -13.68 -20.64
CA ALA A 269 -3.50 -12.26 -20.88
C ALA A 269 -4.62 -11.96 -21.87
N LYS A 270 -5.54 -11.09 -21.48
CA LYS A 270 -6.69 -10.71 -22.31
C LYS A 270 -6.88 -9.21 -22.33
N THR A 271 -6.94 -8.63 -23.55
CA THR A 271 -7.34 -7.24 -23.75
C THR A 271 -8.42 -7.13 -24.82
N GLY A 272 -9.31 -6.14 -24.68
CA GLY A 272 -10.27 -5.81 -25.73
C GLY A 272 -9.62 -4.96 -26.81
N PHE A 273 -8.95 -3.88 -26.43
CA PHE A 273 -8.28 -2.93 -27.31
C PHE A 273 -6.86 -2.67 -26.80
N GLY A 274 -5.86 -3.17 -27.52
CA GLY A 274 -4.45 -2.98 -27.21
C GLY A 274 -3.61 -4.20 -27.55
N ASP A 275 -2.31 -4.04 -27.45
CA ASP A 275 -1.35 -5.08 -27.75
C ASP A 275 -0.99 -5.88 -26.50
N ILE A 276 -0.59 -7.14 -26.71
CA ILE A 276 -0.04 -8.01 -25.67
C ILE A 276 1.41 -8.31 -26.04
N THR A 277 2.34 -8.01 -25.14
CA THR A 277 3.77 -8.26 -25.33
C THR A 277 4.29 -9.15 -24.22
N ILE A 278 4.86 -10.29 -24.60
CA ILE A 278 5.57 -11.20 -23.70
C ILE A 278 7.06 -11.13 -24.04
N ARG A 279 7.92 -11.05 -23.04
CA ARG A 279 9.37 -10.99 -23.22
C ARG A 279 10.11 -11.73 -22.11
N ARG A 280 11.37 -12.07 -22.32
CA ARG A 280 12.26 -12.41 -21.22
C ARG A 280 12.61 -11.15 -20.45
N ASP A 281 12.58 -11.24 -19.15
CA ASP A 281 13.14 -10.24 -18.27
C ASP A 281 14.62 -10.63 -18.10
N ALA A 282 15.49 -10.02 -18.92
CA ALA A 282 16.91 -10.09 -18.65
C ALA A 282 17.14 -9.30 -17.36
N GLU A 283 17.44 -10.00 -16.27
CA GLU A 283 17.92 -9.34 -15.04
C GLU A 283 18.99 -8.32 -15.46
N ARG A 284 18.76 -7.05 -15.21
CA ARG A 284 19.86 -6.07 -15.24
C ARG A 284 20.78 -6.47 -14.09
N ASN A 285 21.75 -7.33 -14.40
CA ASN A 285 22.90 -7.54 -13.52
C ASN A 285 23.40 -6.15 -13.16
N GLY A 286 23.26 -5.80 -11.88
CA GLY A 286 23.70 -4.53 -11.35
C GLY A 286 25.17 -4.36 -11.67
N GLU A 287 25.43 -3.62 -12.71
CA GLU A 287 26.75 -3.05 -13.00
C GLU A 287 27.00 -1.99 -11.92
N LEU A 288 27.43 -2.48 -10.75
CA LEU A 288 28.23 -1.69 -9.85
C LEU A 288 29.50 -1.32 -10.62
N VAL A 289 29.41 -0.22 -11.34
CA VAL A 289 30.62 0.45 -11.83
C VAL A 289 31.42 0.83 -10.58
N SER A 290 32.39 -0.01 -10.23
CA SER A 290 33.49 0.37 -9.40
C SER A 290 34.24 1.46 -10.18
N ALA A 291 33.94 2.73 -9.89
CA ALA A 291 34.80 3.82 -10.27
C ALA A 291 36.13 3.58 -9.57
N GLY A 292 37.08 3.07 -10.33
CA GLY A 292 38.47 2.90 -9.93
C GLY A 292 39.01 4.21 -9.42
N ALA A 293 39.57 4.17 -8.26
CA ALA A 293 40.55 5.10 -7.78
C ALA A 293 41.91 4.65 -8.38
N ASP A 294 42.24 5.20 -9.52
CA ASP A 294 43.62 5.35 -9.95
C ASP A 294 43.87 6.86 -10.09
N HIS A 295 44.59 7.38 -9.14
CA HIS A 295 45.57 8.44 -9.41
C HIS A 295 46.61 8.44 -8.30
N GLU A 296 47.83 8.24 -8.77
CA GLU A 296 49.12 8.47 -8.18
C GLU A 296 49.22 9.66 -7.20
#